data_428b70743ea8b4d6a83a0d660de09b53
#
_entry.id   428b70743ea8b4d6a83a0d660de09b53
#
_cell.length_a   1.000
_cell.length_b   1.000
_cell.length_c   1.000
_cell.angle_alpha   90.00
_cell.angle_beta   90.00
_cell.angle_gamma   90.00
#
_symmetry.space_group_name_H-M   'P 1'
#
loop_
_entity.id
_entity.type
_entity.pdbx_description
1 polymer ?
#
loop_
_entity_poly.entity_id
_entity_poly.type
_entity_poly.pdbx_seq_one_letter_code
_entity_poly.pdbx_strand_id
1 'polypeptide(L)'
;LTRNKIPKKPENVEEVFFDFDTLELNNEIDDWDHIYLCLGRKLKVWELIYIRKRDRENHLKIEHDYIINILKKGKTLGATKLSLISAVGANSKSSNFYLKTKGLLEESINLLGYDNINILRPSHIITNKSLRSSGLLIFLIDIISKISNLILIGSSRKYRGIELEKISEFMAEKNNKGLNIFYYDDFIS
;
A
#
# COMPACT_ATOMS: atom_id res chain seq x y z
N LEU A 1 -13.94 0.07 0.96
CA LEU A 1 -14.14 0.89 2.16
C LEU A 1 -13.41 2.23 2.01
N THR A 2 -14.03 3.33 2.41
CA THR A 2 -13.46 4.68 2.23
C THR A 2 -13.83 5.60 3.40
N ARG A 3 -13.02 6.63 3.66
CA ARG A 3 -13.35 7.74 4.59
C ARG A 3 -14.07 8.88 3.90
N ASN A 4 -13.78 9.09 2.62
CA ASN A 4 -14.28 10.23 1.86
C ASN A 4 -14.90 9.75 0.56
N LYS A 5 -15.93 10.47 0.09
CA LYS A 5 -16.62 10.16 -1.17
C LYS A 5 -15.65 10.11 -2.35
N ILE A 6 -15.75 9.06 -3.15
CA ILE A 6 -14.98 8.91 -4.39
C ILE A 6 -15.65 9.75 -5.49
N PRO A 7 -14.96 10.75 -6.09
CA PRO A 7 -15.59 11.69 -7.02
C PRO A 7 -16.13 11.06 -8.32
N LYS A 8 -15.49 9.97 -8.76
CA LYS A 8 -15.85 9.23 -9.99
C LYS A 8 -15.78 7.73 -9.70
N LYS A 9 -16.82 7.21 -9.09
CA LYS A 9 -16.93 5.78 -8.77
C LYS A 9 -17.43 5.02 -10.02
N PRO A 10 -16.82 3.87 -10.40
CA PRO A 10 -17.37 2.97 -11.40
C PRO A 10 -18.74 2.44 -10.97
N GLU A 11 -19.60 2.09 -11.94
CA GLU A 11 -20.98 1.64 -11.67
C GLU A 11 -21.03 0.33 -10.87
N ASN A 12 -20.07 -0.56 -11.10
CA ASN A 12 -19.95 -1.87 -10.44
C ASN A 12 -19.22 -1.82 -9.09
N VAL A 13 -18.98 -0.63 -8.53
CA VAL A 13 -18.31 -0.46 -7.24
C VAL A 13 -19.31 0.08 -6.23
N GLU A 14 -19.51 -0.61 -5.15
CA GLU A 14 -20.21 -0.11 -3.97
C GLU A 14 -19.24 0.69 -3.08
N GLU A 15 -19.65 1.86 -2.63
CA GLU A 15 -18.87 2.69 -1.71
C GLU A 15 -19.47 2.61 -0.31
N VAL A 16 -18.68 2.09 0.63
CA VAL A 16 -19.09 1.97 2.02
C VAL A 16 -18.19 2.85 2.88
N PHE A 17 -18.81 3.75 3.62
CA PHE A 17 -18.11 4.58 4.59
C PHE A 17 -17.78 3.75 5.83
N PHE A 18 -16.53 3.82 6.23
CA PHE A 18 -16.00 3.03 7.33
C PHE A 18 -15.31 3.91 8.37
N ASP A 19 -15.73 3.78 9.60
CA ASP A 19 -15.05 4.39 10.73
C ASP A 19 -13.93 3.45 11.21
N PHE A 20 -12.69 3.87 10.99
CA PHE A 20 -11.53 3.08 11.37
C PHE A 20 -11.24 3.06 12.87
N ASP A 21 -11.86 3.95 13.66
CA ASP A 21 -11.73 3.99 15.11
C ASP A 21 -12.72 3.03 15.80
N THR A 22 -13.95 2.96 15.31
CA THR A 22 -15.00 2.09 15.88
C THR A 22 -15.07 0.72 15.23
N LEU A 23 -14.50 0.57 14.03
CA LEU A 23 -14.58 -0.63 13.18
C LEU A 23 -16.01 -1.00 12.79
N GLU A 24 -16.93 -0.04 12.84
CA GLU A 24 -18.30 -0.25 12.43
C GLU A 24 -18.45 -0.14 10.91
N LEU A 25 -19.08 -1.14 10.34
CA LEU A 25 -19.59 -1.13 8.97
C LEU A 25 -21.05 -0.71 9.04
N ASN A 26 -21.38 0.41 8.42
CA ASN A 26 -22.77 0.90 8.39
C ASN A 26 -23.70 0.03 7.54
N ASN A 27 -23.14 -0.91 6.76
CA ASN A 27 -23.86 -1.89 5.95
C ASN A 27 -23.32 -3.29 6.23
N GLU A 28 -24.21 -4.26 6.30
CA GLU A 28 -23.85 -5.68 6.38
C GLU A 28 -23.25 -6.13 5.05
N ILE A 29 -21.93 -6.18 4.98
CA ILE A 29 -21.21 -6.84 3.89
C ILE A 29 -20.86 -8.23 4.41
N ASP A 30 -21.59 -9.24 3.97
CA ASP A 30 -21.56 -10.56 4.61
C ASP A 30 -20.51 -11.52 4.06
N ASP A 31 -19.98 -11.30 2.85
CA ASP A 31 -19.05 -12.23 2.22
C ASP A 31 -17.90 -11.52 1.52
N TRP A 32 -16.69 -11.70 2.06
CA TRP A 32 -15.46 -11.15 1.52
C TRP A 32 -14.60 -12.27 0.95
N ASP A 33 -14.24 -12.20 -0.31
CA ASP A 33 -13.30 -13.13 -0.93
C ASP A 33 -11.85 -12.61 -0.90
N HIS A 34 -11.62 -11.40 -1.40
CA HIS A 34 -10.29 -10.82 -1.57
C HIS A 34 -10.22 -9.38 -1.06
N ILE A 35 -9.24 -9.08 -0.23
CA ILE A 35 -9.01 -7.72 0.28
C ILE A 35 -7.87 -7.08 -0.48
N TYR A 36 -8.15 -5.98 -1.18
CA TYR A 36 -7.14 -5.12 -1.80
C TYR A 36 -6.88 -3.92 -0.90
N LEU A 37 -5.72 -3.90 -0.25
CA LEU A 37 -5.40 -2.91 0.76
C LEU A 37 -4.45 -1.84 0.22
N CYS A 38 -5.02 -0.65 -0.01
CA CYS A 38 -4.31 0.54 -0.46
C CYS A 38 -4.40 1.67 0.58
N LEU A 39 -4.67 1.34 1.84
CA LEU A 39 -4.75 2.32 2.92
C LEU A 39 -3.36 2.81 3.28
N GLY A 40 -3.24 4.12 3.49
CA GLY A 40 -2.02 4.72 3.94
C GLY A 40 -2.20 6.21 4.25
N ARG A 41 -1.32 6.77 5.07
CA ARG A 41 -1.29 8.20 5.37
C ARG A 41 -0.54 8.94 4.25
N LYS A 42 -1.10 10.07 3.79
CA LYS A 42 -0.35 10.95 2.89
C LYS A 42 0.88 11.49 3.60
N LEU A 43 2.06 11.04 3.18
CA LEU A 43 3.35 11.46 3.71
C LEU A 43 3.88 12.68 2.95
N LYS A 44 4.53 13.59 3.67
CA LYS A 44 5.39 14.59 3.06
C LYS A 44 6.72 13.93 2.68
N VAL A 45 7.41 14.44 1.66
CA VAL A 45 8.65 13.83 1.16
C VAL A 45 9.71 13.63 2.25
N TRP A 46 9.86 14.58 3.16
CA TRP A 46 10.80 14.48 4.28
C TRP A 46 10.40 13.41 5.32
N GLU A 47 9.10 13.07 5.44
CA GLU A 47 8.62 12.01 6.35
C GLU A 47 9.01 10.60 5.88
N LEU A 48 9.31 10.43 4.59
CA LEU A 48 9.90 9.19 4.08
C LEU A 48 11.29 8.93 4.67
N ILE A 49 12.00 10.01 5.05
CA ILE A 49 13.33 9.92 5.67
C ILE A 49 13.18 9.89 7.20
N TYR A 50 12.35 10.78 7.75
CA TYR A 50 12.22 10.92 9.20
C TYR A 50 10.82 11.31 9.64
N ILE A 51 10.16 10.45 10.43
CA ILE A 51 8.90 10.75 11.11
C ILE A 51 9.21 11.25 12.53
N ARG A 52 8.73 12.45 12.84
CA ARG A 52 8.92 13.09 14.15
C ARG A 52 8.35 12.20 15.26
N LYS A 53 9.01 12.14 16.41
CA LYS A 53 8.59 11.28 17.54
C LYS A 53 7.12 11.47 17.92
N ARG A 54 6.63 12.71 17.96
CA ARG A 54 5.23 13.04 18.28
C ARG A 54 4.20 12.52 17.29
N ASP A 55 4.62 12.27 16.02
CA ASP A 55 3.72 11.84 14.94
C ASP A 55 3.75 10.31 14.76
N ARG A 56 4.64 9.60 15.46
CA ARG A 56 4.88 8.16 15.28
C ARG A 56 3.71 7.30 15.74
N GLU A 57 3.09 7.65 16.86
CA GLU A 57 1.93 6.91 17.38
C GLU A 57 0.77 6.95 16.39
N ASN A 58 0.41 8.15 15.92
CA ASN A 58 -0.64 8.30 14.92
C ASN A 58 -0.27 7.63 13.58
N HIS A 59 1.02 7.66 13.20
CA HIS A 59 1.48 6.95 12.01
C HIS A 59 1.30 5.44 12.16
N LEU A 60 1.71 4.86 13.29
CA LEU A 60 1.56 3.43 13.58
C LEU A 60 0.08 3.03 13.61
N LYS A 61 -0.76 3.81 14.28
CA LYS A 61 -2.20 3.58 14.35
C LYS A 61 -2.83 3.46 12.94
N ILE A 62 -2.48 4.36 12.00
CA ILE A 62 -3.07 4.38 10.65
C ILE A 62 -2.44 3.31 9.75
N GLU A 63 -1.11 3.17 9.78
CA GLU A 63 -0.36 2.33 8.84
C GLU A 63 -0.21 0.86 9.29
N HIS A 64 -0.61 0.56 10.52
CA HIS A 64 -0.54 -0.79 11.09
C HIS A 64 -1.86 -1.19 11.75
N ASP A 65 -2.27 -0.52 12.84
CA ASP A 65 -3.36 -1.02 13.69
C ASP A 65 -4.71 -1.04 12.98
N TYR A 66 -5.07 0.03 12.27
CA TYR A 66 -6.29 0.06 11.47
C TYR A 66 -6.31 -1.03 10.40
N ILE A 67 -5.15 -1.26 9.75
CA ILE A 67 -5.01 -2.28 8.72
C ILE A 67 -5.23 -3.67 9.32
N ILE A 68 -4.56 -3.98 10.41
CA ILE A 68 -4.69 -5.28 11.08
C ILE A 68 -6.12 -5.53 11.55
N ASN A 69 -6.80 -4.50 12.05
CA ASN A 69 -8.18 -4.60 12.50
C ASN A 69 -9.14 -4.90 11.33
N ILE A 70 -8.98 -4.21 10.19
CA ILE A 70 -9.74 -4.49 8.96
C ILE A 70 -9.50 -5.92 8.49
N LEU A 71 -8.25 -6.36 8.49
CA LEU A 71 -7.89 -7.70 8.03
C LEU A 71 -8.45 -8.79 8.96
N LYS A 72 -8.40 -8.59 10.28
CA LYS A 72 -9.05 -9.51 11.22
C LYS A 72 -10.56 -9.60 10.94
N LYS A 73 -11.23 -8.46 10.78
CA LYS A 73 -12.65 -8.41 10.43
C LYS A 73 -12.93 -9.08 9.09
N GLY A 74 -12.16 -8.78 8.05
CA GLY A 74 -12.32 -9.41 6.73
C GLY A 74 -12.17 -10.93 6.77
N LYS A 75 -11.24 -11.44 7.58
CA LYS A 75 -11.10 -12.89 7.77
C LYS A 75 -12.33 -13.53 8.44
N THR A 76 -12.94 -12.84 9.43
CA THR A 76 -14.20 -13.35 10.03
C THR A 76 -15.38 -13.31 9.05
N LEU A 77 -15.30 -12.50 8.00
CA LEU A 77 -16.28 -12.40 6.92
C LEU A 77 -15.93 -13.26 5.69
N GLY A 78 -15.02 -14.23 5.83
CA GLY A 78 -14.73 -15.23 4.79
C GLY A 78 -13.54 -14.92 3.89
N ALA A 79 -12.91 -13.73 3.98
CA ALA A 79 -11.77 -13.41 3.12
C ALA A 79 -10.61 -14.40 3.28
N THR A 80 -10.20 -14.98 2.18
CA THR A 80 -9.07 -15.91 2.11
C THR A 80 -7.84 -15.31 1.42
N LYS A 81 -8.03 -14.20 0.70
CA LYS A 81 -7.00 -13.58 -0.13
C LYS A 81 -6.75 -12.13 0.30
N LEU A 82 -5.50 -11.73 0.24
CA LEU A 82 -5.05 -10.38 0.57
C LEU A 82 -4.00 -9.90 -0.42
N SER A 83 -4.17 -8.70 -0.94
CA SER A 83 -3.15 -7.97 -1.68
C SER A 83 -2.87 -6.63 -1.01
N LEU A 84 -1.60 -6.35 -0.68
CA LEU A 84 -1.15 -5.17 0.07
C LEU A 84 -0.13 -4.37 -0.72
N ILE A 85 -0.31 -3.05 -0.79
CA ILE A 85 0.75 -2.13 -1.20
C ILE A 85 1.61 -1.78 0.02
N SER A 86 2.85 -2.26 0.01
CA SER A 86 3.88 -1.96 0.99
C SER A 86 4.91 -0.97 0.42
N ALA A 87 6.19 -1.13 0.72
CA ALA A 87 7.27 -0.29 0.20
C ALA A 87 8.56 -1.09 0.00
N VAL A 88 9.33 -0.76 -1.03
CA VAL A 88 10.70 -1.28 -1.19
C VAL A 88 11.53 -0.92 0.06
N GLY A 89 12.26 -1.90 0.62
CA GLY A 89 13.04 -1.71 1.85
C GLY A 89 12.24 -1.87 3.14
N ALA A 90 10.94 -2.26 3.10
CA ALA A 90 10.17 -2.60 4.30
C ALA A 90 10.91 -3.66 5.14
N ASN A 91 11.16 -3.35 6.42
CA ASN A 91 11.90 -4.19 7.34
C ASN A 91 11.61 -3.78 8.80
N SER A 92 11.08 -4.69 9.61
CA SER A 92 10.74 -4.44 11.03
C SER A 92 11.92 -3.98 11.90
N LYS A 93 13.15 -4.28 11.46
CA LYS A 93 14.40 -3.87 12.13
C LYS A 93 15.00 -2.56 11.59
N SER A 94 14.31 -1.89 10.63
CA SER A 94 14.82 -0.66 10.04
C SER A 94 14.94 0.47 11.08
N SER A 95 15.99 1.28 10.98
CA SER A 95 16.13 2.53 11.73
C SER A 95 15.19 3.63 11.20
N ASN A 96 14.80 3.54 9.93
CA ASN A 96 13.79 4.40 9.35
C ASN A 96 12.40 3.97 9.81
N PHE A 97 11.68 4.87 10.50
CA PHE A 97 10.41 4.53 11.14
C PHE A 97 9.31 4.15 10.14
N TYR A 98 9.26 4.77 8.98
CA TYR A 98 8.31 4.42 7.90
C TYR A 98 8.53 2.99 7.42
N LEU A 99 9.78 2.65 7.05
CA LEU A 99 10.12 1.30 6.58
C LEU A 99 9.97 0.24 7.69
N LYS A 100 10.24 0.64 8.94
CA LYS A 100 10.00 -0.22 10.11
C LYS A 100 8.52 -0.54 10.26
N THR A 101 7.64 0.47 10.18
CA THR A 101 6.19 0.26 10.28
C THR A 101 5.67 -0.65 9.17
N LYS A 102 6.13 -0.46 7.92
CA LYS A 102 5.77 -1.35 6.82
C LYS A 102 6.23 -2.79 7.05
N GLY A 103 7.46 -2.98 7.55
CA GLY A 103 7.97 -4.31 7.89
C GLY A 103 7.19 -4.98 9.03
N LEU A 104 6.83 -4.24 10.08
CA LEU A 104 5.99 -4.75 11.17
C LEU A 104 4.61 -5.16 10.68
N LEU A 105 4.00 -4.37 9.77
CA LEU A 105 2.73 -4.70 9.16
C LEU A 105 2.81 -6.03 8.39
N GLU A 106 3.82 -6.20 7.55
CA GLU A 106 4.01 -7.43 6.77
C GLU A 106 4.20 -8.67 7.66
N GLU A 107 4.97 -8.56 8.75
CA GLU A 107 5.12 -9.64 9.74
C GLU A 107 3.79 -9.96 10.42
N SER A 108 3.02 -8.94 10.82
CA SER A 108 1.71 -9.13 11.47
C SER A 108 0.70 -9.76 10.53
N ILE A 109 0.69 -9.39 9.26
CA ILE A 109 -0.19 -9.96 8.23
C ILE A 109 0.10 -11.45 8.01
N ASN A 110 1.37 -11.84 7.99
CA ASN A 110 1.76 -13.25 7.83
C ASN A 110 1.19 -14.15 8.94
N LEU A 111 0.95 -13.60 10.13
CA LEU A 111 0.39 -14.31 11.27
C LEU A 111 -1.15 -14.44 11.23
N LEU A 112 -1.84 -13.71 10.33
CA LEU A 112 -3.29 -13.75 10.25
C LEU A 112 -3.84 -15.00 9.56
N GLY A 113 -2.99 -15.77 8.87
CA GLY A 113 -3.36 -17.05 8.26
C GLY A 113 -4.27 -16.93 7.04
N TYR A 114 -4.10 -15.92 6.20
CA TYR A 114 -4.69 -15.86 4.86
C TYR A 114 -4.06 -16.92 3.95
N ASP A 115 -4.84 -17.51 3.05
CA ASP A 115 -4.36 -18.54 2.14
C ASP A 115 -3.43 -17.97 1.06
N ASN A 116 -3.77 -16.77 0.60
CA ASN A 116 -3.03 -16.04 -0.42
C ASN A 116 -2.69 -14.64 0.11
N ILE A 117 -1.40 -14.35 0.23
CA ILE A 117 -0.91 -13.04 0.65
C ILE A 117 0.04 -12.52 -0.43
N ASN A 118 -0.35 -11.44 -1.10
CA ASN A 118 0.44 -10.78 -2.11
C ASN A 118 0.90 -9.40 -1.58
N ILE A 119 2.19 -9.24 -1.33
CA ILE A 119 2.80 -8.00 -0.85
C ILE A 119 3.54 -7.35 -2.00
N LEU A 120 3.07 -6.19 -2.44
CA LEU A 120 3.70 -5.41 -3.48
C LEU A 120 4.59 -4.34 -2.83
N ARG A 121 5.88 -4.37 -3.15
CA ARG A 121 6.88 -3.42 -2.64
C ARG A 121 7.36 -2.46 -3.73
N PRO A 122 6.53 -1.51 -4.18
CA PRO A 122 6.97 -0.48 -5.10
C PRO A 122 7.96 0.48 -4.43
N SER A 123 8.79 1.14 -5.23
CA SER A 123 9.60 2.27 -4.78
C SER A 123 8.78 3.55 -4.83
N HIS A 124 8.65 4.13 -6.02
CA HIS A 124 7.86 5.34 -6.26
C HIS A 124 6.75 5.04 -7.27
N ILE A 125 5.51 5.37 -6.90
CA ILE A 125 4.37 5.21 -7.79
C ILE A 125 4.17 6.52 -8.57
N ILE A 126 4.32 6.44 -9.89
CA ILE A 126 4.15 7.55 -10.82
C ILE A 126 2.67 7.65 -11.18
N THR A 127 2.07 8.83 -10.97
CA THR A 127 0.68 9.09 -11.35
C THR A 127 0.61 10.27 -12.31
N ASN A 128 -0.30 10.23 -13.28
CA ASN A 128 -0.52 11.35 -14.20
C ASN A 128 -0.98 12.64 -13.48
N LYS A 129 -1.44 12.55 -12.23
CA LYS A 129 -1.80 13.68 -11.37
C LYS A 129 -0.59 14.34 -10.71
N SER A 130 0.52 13.64 -10.51
CA SER A 130 1.74 14.21 -9.93
C SER A 130 2.33 15.30 -10.82
N LEU A 131 2.19 15.16 -12.14
CA LEU A 131 2.57 16.18 -13.12
C LEU A 131 1.71 17.46 -13.06
N ARG A 132 0.52 17.41 -12.44
CA ARG A 132 -0.39 18.56 -12.27
C ARG A 132 -0.35 19.20 -10.88
N SER A 133 0.26 18.53 -9.91
CA SER A 133 0.40 19.08 -8.55
C SER A 133 1.56 20.06 -8.53
N SER A 134 1.26 21.32 -8.30
CA SER A 134 2.13 22.51 -8.38
C SER A 134 3.22 22.57 -7.30
N GLY A 135 4.00 21.51 -7.14
CA GLY A 135 5.17 21.50 -6.28
C GLY A 135 6.43 21.19 -7.08
N LEU A 136 7.33 22.19 -7.23
CA LEU A 136 8.64 22.03 -7.87
C LEU A 136 9.37 20.76 -7.37
N LEU A 137 9.19 20.42 -6.11
CA LEU A 137 9.80 19.24 -5.49
C LEU A 137 9.23 17.91 -6.04
N ILE A 138 7.92 17.85 -6.26
CA ILE A 138 7.27 16.64 -6.83
C ILE A 138 7.70 16.47 -8.29
N PHE A 139 7.75 17.56 -9.04
CA PHE A 139 8.25 17.57 -10.41
C PHE A 139 9.72 17.12 -10.50
N LEU A 140 10.57 17.55 -9.58
CA LEU A 140 11.96 17.09 -9.49
C LEU A 140 12.06 15.61 -9.16
N ILE A 141 11.23 15.10 -8.25
CA ILE A 141 11.18 13.67 -7.91
C ILE A 141 10.76 12.84 -9.13
N ASP A 142 9.77 13.28 -9.90
CA ASP A 142 9.33 12.58 -11.11
C ASP A 142 10.43 12.58 -12.20
N ILE A 143 11.16 13.70 -12.37
CA ILE A 143 12.32 13.77 -13.28
C ILE A 143 13.43 12.84 -12.81
N ILE A 144 13.80 12.90 -11.53
CA ILE A 144 14.83 12.05 -10.93
C ILE A 144 14.42 10.57 -11.06
N SER A 145 13.16 10.25 -10.85
CA SER A 145 12.62 8.90 -11.02
C SER A 145 12.76 8.39 -12.47
N LYS A 146 12.46 9.24 -13.47
CA LYS A 146 12.64 8.89 -14.89
C LYS A 146 14.11 8.70 -15.26
N ILE A 147 14.99 9.58 -14.77
CA ILE A 147 16.44 9.46 -15.02
C ILE A 147 17.02 8.26 -14.27
N SER A 148 16.59 8.02 -13.04
CA SER A 148 17.05 6.87 -12.25
C SER A 148 16.66 5.54 -12.89
N ASN A 149 15.55 5.47 -13.63
CA ASN A 149 15.16 4.28 -14.37
C ASN A 149 16.19 3.86 -15.43
N LEU A 150 17.00 4.80 -15.95
CA LEU A 150 18.10 4.51 -16.88
C LEU A 150 19.37 4.06 -16.16
N ILE A 151 19.61 4.57 -14.95
CA ILE A 151 20.86 4.36 -14.18
C ILE A 151 20.76 3.12 -13.28
N LEU A 152 19.58 2.84 -12.74
CA LEU A 152 19.37 1.71 -11.84
C LEU A 152 19.37 0.39 -12.61
N ILE A 153 20.49 -0.37 -12.55
CA ILE A 153 20.71 -1.63 -13.27
C ILE A 153 20.88 -2.77 -12.25
N GLY A 154 20.63 -4.00 -12.66
CA GLY A 154 20.80 -5.19 -11.81
C GLY A 154 19.95 -5.14 -10.56
N SER A 155 20.48 -5.44 -9.38
CA SER A 155 19.76 -5.47 -8.12
C SER A 155 19.17 -4.12 -7.67
N SER A 156 19.62 -3.01 -8.28
CA SER A 156 19.11 -1.66 -8.01
C SER A 156 17.79 -1.37 -8.74
N ARG A 157 17.36 -2.19 -9.69
CA ARG A 157 16.10 -2.01 -10.45
C ARG A 157 14.88 -1.94 -9.55
N LYS A 158 14.88 -2.62 -8.41
CA LYS A 158 13.79 -2.55 -7.42
C LYS A 158 13.46 -1.14 -6.92
N TYR A 159 14.36 -0.18 -7.10
CA TYR A 159 14.17 1.23 -6.73
C TYR A 159 13.64 2.10 -7.88
N ARG A 160 13.36 1.53 -9.05
CA ARG A 160 12.75 2.24 -10.16
C ARG A 160 11.31 2.65 -9.84
N GLY A 161 10.90 3.80 -10.40
CA GLY A 161 9.51 4.22 -10.36
C GLY A 161 8.63 3.35 -11.25
N ILE A 162 7.40 3.10 -10.82
CA ILE A 162 6.41 2.30 -11.54
C ILE A 162 5.13 3.09 -11.75
N GLU A 163 4.50 2.96 -12.92
CA GLU A 163 3.21 3.57 -13.22
C GLU A 163 2.09 2.93 -12.39
N LEU A 164 1.15 3.77 -11.92
CA LEU A 164 0.04 3.31 -11.08
C LEU A 164 -0.79 2.23 -11.78
N GLU A 165 -1.01 2.42 -13.08
CA GLU A 165 -1.79 1.51 -13.91
C GLU A 165 -1.21 0.10 -13.87
N LYS A 166 0.09 -0.05 -14.09
CA LYS A 166 0.79 -1.36 -14.07
C LYS A 166 0.70 -2.05 -12.71
N ILE A 167 0.85 -1.28 -11.62
CA ILE A 167 0.74 -1.85 -10.28
C ILE A 167 -0.69 -2.30 -9.96
N SER A 168 -1.70 -1.54 -10.41
CA SER A 168 -3.10 -1.88 -10.19
C SER A 168 -3.53 -3.11 -10.99
N GLU A 169 -3.11 -3.22 -12.25
CA GLU A 169 -3.33 -4.40 -13.09
C GLU A 169 -2.68 -5.63 -12.48
N PHE A 170 -1.40 -5.54 -12.13
CA PHE A 170 -0.68 -6.63 -11.48
C PHE A 170 -1.35 -7.07 -10.17
N MET A 171 -1.78 -6.12 -9.34
CA MET A 171 -2.43 -6.39 -8.06
C MET A 171 -3.79 -7.11 -8.25
N ALA A 172 -4.53 -6.78 -9.30
CA ALA A 172 -5.81 -7.39 -9.62
C ALA A 172 -5.67 -8.82 -10.18
N GLU A 173 -4.65 -9.06 -10.99
CA GLU A 173 -4.45 -10.34 -11.69
C GLU A 173 -3.79 -11.41 -10.80
N LYS A 174 -2.90 -11.02 -9.88
CA LYS A 174 -2.13 -11.96 -9.07
C LYS A 174 -2.96 -12.60 -7.96
N ASN A 175 -3.01 -13.92 -7.98
CA ASN A 175 -3.72 -14.74 -7.01
C ASN A 175 -2.90 -15.99 -6.63
N ASN A 176 -1.65 -15.79 -6.21
CA ASN A 176 -0.73 -16.86 -5.88
C ASN A 176 -0.97 -17.37 -4.46
N LYS A 177 -0.92 -18.69 -4.25
CA LYS A 177 -1.02 -19.30 -2.92
C LYS A 177 0.20 -18.96 -2.05
N GLY A 178 -0.04 -18.86 -0.74
CA GLY A 178 0.99 -18.56 0.24
C GLY A 178 1.41 -17.09 0.28
N LEU A 179 2.55 -16.82 0.91
CA LEU A 179 3.13 -15.49 1.03
C LEU A 179 4.04 -15.21 -0.17
N ASN A 180 3.69 -14.17 -0.91
CA ASN A 180 4.43 -13.72 -2.10
C ASN A 180 4.81 -12.26 -1.94
N ILE A 181 6.06 -11.91 -2.26
CA ILE A 181 6.56 -10.53 -2.22
C ILE A 181 7.07 -10.15 -3.60
N PHE A 182 6.52 -9.06 -4.15
CA PHE A 182 6.78 -8.60 -5.50
C PHE A 182 7.50 -7.26 -5.52
N TYR A 183 8.39 -7.10 -6.50
CA TYR A 183 9.19 -5.91 -6.72
C TYR A 183 9.03 -5.38 -8.14
N TYR A 184 9.74 -4.33 -8.49
CA TYR A 184 9.66 -3.65 -9.78
C TYR A 184 9.66 -4.61 -11.00
N ASP A 185 10.57 -5.58 -11.02
CA ASP A 185 10.71 -6.48 -12.17
C ASP A 185 9.50 -7.39 -12.36
N ASP A 186 8.82 -7.76 -11.26
CA ASP A 186 7.59 -8.56 -11.31
C ASP A 186 6.42 -7.77 -11.90
N PHE A 187 6.39 -6.44 -11.73
CA PHE A 187 5.30 -5.59 -12.21
C PHE A 187 5.37 -5.27 -13.71
N ILE A 188 6.50 -5.56 -14.35
CA ILE A 188 6.75 -5.26 -15.77
C ILE A 188 6.93 -6.51 -16.64
N SER A 189 6.83 -7.70 -16.02
CA SER A 189 6.87 -9.03 -16.69
C SER A 189 5.48 -9.46 -17.27
#